data_898d6291f0eae5b93a4399945c587aaa
#
_entry.id   898d6291f0eae5b93a4399945c587aaa
#
_cell.length_a   1.000
_cell.length_b   1.000
_cell.length_c   1.000
_cell.angle_alpha   90.00
_cell.angle_beta   90.00
_cell.angle_gamma   90.00
#
_symmetry.space_group_name_H-M   'P 1'
#
loop_
_entity.id
_entity.type
_entity.pdbx_description
1 polymer ?
#
loop_
_entity_poly.entity_id
_entity_poly.type
_entity_poly.pdbx_seq_one_letter_code
_entity_poly.pdbx_strand_id
1 'polypeptide(L)'
;MTDDRRLDRIQGCLLGGAVGDALGWPVEFLRLDRILADHGPEGVTRLVLRSDGTAEVTDDTQMTLFTAEGLLLAKDSSPDQVVAAVHAAYQRWYLTQRLSTPVAADILKAEGTLLREPWLYASRAPGNACISGLVENPQLPRIVTTGRTGVVNPDSKGCGTVMRSAPFGLLGAGPEQAFRLAADCAQLTHGHPTGHLAAGAFAALVDHLVEGVEPVEAVRQTIAQTATQPGSGETVIALERAVRLAGSGTPGFDLVEQVGLGWIAEECLAIAVHCLLVAAPGPDATGEDLRRALTLSVTHSGDSDSTGAVCGNLLGAT
;
A
#
# COMPACT_ATOMS: atom_id res chain seq x y z
N MET A 1 -19.04 -10.39 -13.19
CA MET A 1 -19.33 -9.67 -11.92
C MET A 1 -20.30 -8.53 -12.25
N THR A 2 -21.26 -8.19 -11.35
CA THR A 2 -22.11 -7.01 -11.54
C THR A 2 -21.30 -5.75 -11.20
N ASP A 3 -21.60 -4.61 -11.87
CA ASP A 3 -20.92 -3.32 -11.62
C ASP A 3 -20.98 -2.91 -10.14
N ASP A 4 -22.10 -3.20 -9.46
CA ASP A 4 -22.28 -2.88 -8.03
C ASP A 4 -21.25 -3.60 -7.13
N ARG A 5 -21.01 -4.90 -7.33
CA ARG A 5 -20.03 -5.65 -6.53
C ARG A 5 -18.60 -5.17 -6.76
N ARG A 6 -18.27 -4.78 -7.98
CA ARG A 6 -16.96 -4.23 -8.27
C ARG A 6 -16.77 -2.88 -7.57
N LEU A 7 -17.81 -2.04 -7.56
CA LEU A 7 -17.78 -0.76 -6.85
C LEU A 7 -17.62 -0.94 -5.33
N ASP A 8 -18.35 -1.90 -4.74
CA ASP A 8 -18.24 -2.23 -3.32
C ASP A 8 -16.80 -2.64 -2.95
N ARG A 9 -16.14 -3.45 -3.79
CA ARG A 9 -14.76 -3.87 -3.59
C ARG A 9 -13.76 -2.72 -3.75
N ILE A 10 -13.98 -1.81 -4.71
CA ILE A 10 -13.17 -0.60 -4.87
C ILE A 10 -13.26 0.27 -3.61
N GLN A 11 -14.48 0.51 -3.12
CA GLN A 11 -14.70 1.27 -1.90
C GLN A 11 -14.11 0.56 -0.68
N GLY A 12 -14.35 -0.75 -0.57
CA GLY A 12 -13.80 -1.60 0.47
C GLY A 12 -12.28 -1.54 0.51
N CYS A 13 -11.63 -1.65 -0.65
CA CYS A 13 -10.17 -1.56 -0.78
C CYS A 13 -9.64 -0.25 -0.21
N LEU A 14 -10.17 0.90 -0.64
CA LEU A 14 -9.68 2.20 -0.18
C LEU A 14 -9.98 2.46 1.30
N LEU A 15 -11.20 2.11 1.76
CA LEU A 15 -11.58 2.27 3.16
C LEU A 15 -10.84 1.29 4.07
N GLY A 16 -10.69 0.04 3.63
CA GLY A 16 -9.94 -0.98 4.37
C GLY A 16 -8.48 -0.57 4.58
N GLY A 17 -7.84 -0.01 3.55
CA GLY A 17 -6.49 0.53 3.66
C GLY A 17 -6.39 1.65 4.70
N ALA A 18 -7.30 2.62 4.66
CA ALA A 18 -7.32 3.72 5.62
C ALA A 18 -7.60 3.25 7.06
N VAL A 19 -8.42 2.21 7.24
CA VAL A 19 -8.67 1.60 8.56
C VAL A 19 -7.43 0.87 9.05
N GLY A 20 -6.74 0.12 8.20
CA GLY A 20 -5.50 -0.58 8.54
C GLY A 20 -4.37 0.37 8.93
N ASP A 21 -4.15 1.43 8.15
CA ASP A 21 -3.24 2.54 8.44
C ASP A 21 -3.53 3.15 9.83
N ALA A 22 -4.76 3.60 10.05
CA ALA A 22 -5.16 4.22 11.32
C ALA A 22 -5.09 3.25 12.52
N LEU A 23 -5.21 1.94 12.30
CA LEU A 23 -5.07 0.94 13.34
C LEU A 23 -3.60 0.71 13.71
N GLY A 24 -2.70 0.70 12.71
CA GLY A 24 -1.28 0.45 12.87
C GLY A 24 -0.47 1.66 13.35
N TRP A 25 -0.86 2.88 12.92
CA TRP A 25 -0.15 4.12 13.23
C TRP A 25 0.25 4.30 14.71
N PRO A 26 -0.64 4.04 15.71
CA PRO A 26 -0.27 4.26 17.11
C PRO A 26 0.80 3.33 17.65
N VAL A 27 1.08 2.23 16.96
CA VAL A 27 2.05 1.20 17.40
C VAL A 27 3.25 1.07 16.46
N GLU A 28 3.28 1.84 15.36
CA GLU A 28 4.46 1.99 14.53
C GLU A 28 5.67 2.31 15.42
N PHE A 29 6.82 1.76 15.12
CA PHE A 29 8.05 1.87 15.93
C PHE A 29 8.03 1.17 17.31
N LEU A 30 6.93 0.55 17.74
CA LEU A 30 6.90 -0.22 18.97
C LEU A 30 7.35 -1.68 18.73
N ARG A 31 7.90 -2.29 19.76
CA ARG A 31 8.20 -3.73 19.72
C ARG A 31 6.97 -4.53 20.14
N LEU A 32 6.86 -5.75 19.64
CA LEU A 32 5.74 -6.66 19.94
C LEU A 32 5.48 -6.84 21.44
N ASP A 33 6.53 -7.00 22.24
CA ASP A 33 6.41 -7.14 23.69
C ASP A 33 5.76 -5.90 24.33
N ARG A 34 6.09 -4.71 23.84
CA ARG A 34 5.47 -3.45 24.27
C ARG A 34 4.02 -3.34 23.79
N ILE A 35 3.74 -3.68 22.55
CA ILE A 35 2.37 -3.67 22.00
C ILE A 35 1.47 -4.58 22.83
N LEU A 36 1.91 -5.81 23.11
CA LEU A 36 1.14 -6.77 23.93
C LEU A 36 0.99 -6.32 25.39
N ALA A 37 1.97 -5.61 25.94
CA ALA A 37 1.84 -5.04 27.28
C ALA A 37 0.79 -3.93 27.35
N ASP A 38 0.67 -3.10 26.30
CA ASP A 38 -0.25 -1.96 26.26
C ASP A 38 -1.67 -2.34 25.80
N HIS A 39 -1.78 -3.31 24.88
CA HIS A 39 -3.05 -3.69 24.23
C HIS A 39 -3.60 -5.05 24.69
N GLY A 40 -2.82 -5.83 25.45
CA GLY A 40 -3.18 -7.18 25.90
C GLY A 40 -2.83 -8.27 24.88
N PRO A 41 -3.10 -9.55 25.23
CA PRO A 41 -2.69 -10.70 24.44
C PRO A 41 -3.38 -10.81 23.06
N GLU A 42 -4.49 -10.14 22.87
CA GLU A 42 -5.22 -10.09 21.61
C GLU A 42 -4.61 -9.10 20.60
N GLY A 43 -3.62 -8.29 21.02
CA GLY A 43 -2.97 -7.28 20.21
C GLY A 43 -3.83 -6.04 19.96
N VAL A 44 -3.57 -5.33 18.86
CA VAL A 44 -4.25 -4.08 18.51
C VAL A 44 -5.60 -4.38 17.86
N THR A 45 -6.68 -4.25 18.59
CA THR A 45 -8.04 -4.58 18.13
C THR A 45 -8.96 -3.37 17.96
N ARG A 46 -8.49 -2.17 18.31
CA ARG A 46 -9.31 -0.95 18.31
C ARG A 46 -8.52 0.25 17.83
N LEU A 47 -9.20 1.11 17.06
CA LEU A 47 -8.68 2.42 16.67
C LEU A 47 -8.46 3.31 17.91
N VAL A 48 -7.38 4.07 17.89
CA VAL A 48 -7.15 5.18 18.81
C VAL A 48 -7.87 6.41 18.27
N LEU A 49 -8.89 6.87 18.97
CA LEU A 49 -9.70 8.00 18.53
C LEU A 49 -9.21 9.30 19.19
N ARG A 50 -9.24 10.36 18.42
CA ARG A 50 -9.08 11.75 18.88
C ARG A 50 -10.33 12.18 19.68
N SER A 51 -10.24 13.35 20.29
CA SER A 51 -11.36 13.93 21.04
C SER A 51 -12.60 14.25 20.19
N ASP A 52 -12.43 14.42 18.89
CA ASP A 52 -13.52 14.63 17.92
C ASP A 52 -14.14 13.34 17.38
N GLY A 53 -13.68 12.18 17.85
CA GLY A 53 -14.15 10.86 17.43
C GLY A 53 -13.54 10.33 16.12
N THR A 54 -12.55 11.01 15.55
CA THR A 54 -11.84 10.57 14.35
C THR A 54 -10.57 9.79 14.70
N ALA A 55 -10.13 8.88 13.84
CA ALA A 55 -8.81 8.26 13.88
C ALA A 55 -7.86 8.99 12.92
N GLU A 56 -6.57 8.99 13.24
CA GLU A 56 -5.54 9.56 12.36
C GLU A 56 -5.08 8.55 11.34
N VAL A 57 -4.84 9.01 10.12
CA VAL A 57 -4.18 8.27 9.03
C VAL A 57 -2.82 8.90 8.73
N THR A 58 -1.91 8.16 8.12
CA THR A 58 -0.53 8.59 7.83
C THR A 58 -0.35 8.96 6.35
N ASP A 59 0.91 9.03 5.90
CA ASP A 59 1.24 9.21 4.49
C ASP A 59 0.80 8.02 3.63
N ASP A 60 0.59 6.84 4.18
CA ASP A 60 0.03 5.67 3.52
C ASP A 60 -1.31 5.99 2.84
N THR A 61 -2.28 6.42 3.63
CA THR A 61 -3.59 6.82 3.11
C THR A 61 -3.50 8.09 2.27
N GLN A 62 -2.70 9.08 2.70
CA GLN A 62 -2.54 10.32 1.95
C GLN A 62 -2.00 10.03 0.55
N MET A 63 -0.89 9.30 0.42
CA MET A 63 -0.29 8.99 -0.88
C MET A 63 -1.18 8.08 -1.73
N THR A 64 -1.93 7.16 -1.12
CA THR A 64 -2.96 6.36 -1.81
C THR A 64 -4.00 7.26 -2.48
N LEU A 65 -4.52 8.27 -1.76
CA LEU A 65 -5.49 9.23 -2.31
C LEU A 65 -4.89 10.07 -3.44
N PHE A 66 -3.66 10.57 -3.28
CA PHE A 66 -2.98 11.32 -4.34
C PHE A 66 -2.62 10.45 -5.54
N THR A 67 -2.34 9.15 -5.36
CA THR A 67 -2.22 8.20 -6.48
C THR A 67 -3.54 8.10 -7.23
N ALA A 68 -4.65 7.88 -6.52
CA ALA A 68 -5.98 7.82 -7.13
C ALA A 68 -6.35 9.12 -7.87
N GLU A 69 -6.06 10.29 -7.28
CA GLU A 69 -6.27 11.59 -7.96
C GLU A 69 -5.45 11.68 -9.25
N GLY A 70 -4.16 11.31 -9.21
CA GLY A 70 -3.31 11.32 -10.41
C GLY A 70 -3.85 10.42 -11.53
N LEU A 71 -4.32 9.22 -11.16
CA LEU A 71 -4.93 8.27 -12.11
C LEU A 71 -6.23 8.80 -12.70
N LEU A 72 -7.09 9.43 -11.89
CA LEU A 72 -8.35 10.02 -12.36
C LEU A 72 -8.11 11.18 -13.33
N LEU A 73 -7.11 12.02 -13.06
CA LEU A 73 -6.73 13.14 -13.94
C LEU A 73 -6.11 12.67 -15.26
N ALA A 74 -5.50 11.48 -15.27
CA ALA A 74 -4.91 10.86 -16.46
C ALA A 74 -5.82 9.82 -17.13
N LYS A 75 -7.12 9.83 -16.83
CA LYS A 75 -8.06 8.91 -17.47
C LYS A 75 -7.94 8.97 -19.00
N ASP A 76 -7.92 7.82 -19.63
CA ASP A 76 -7.79 7.66 -21.08
C ASP A 76 -6.45 8.15 -21.70
N SER A 77 -5.41 8.34 -20.85
CA SER A 77 -4.08 8.78 -21.27
C SER A 77 -3.13 7.60 -21.54
N SER A 78 -2.01 7.90 -22.22
CA SER A 78 -0.94 6.90 -22.39
C SER A 78 -0.24 6.57 -21.05
N PRO A 79 0.43 5.42 -20.92
CA PRO A 79 1.17 5.06 -19.71
C PRO A 79 2.15 6.14 -19.25
N ASP A 80 2.89 6.77 -20.15
CA ASP A 80 3.84 7.84 -19.80
C ASP A 80 3.11 9.08 -19.24
N GLN A 81 1.94 9.41 -19.78
CA GLN A 81 1.11 10.50 -19.26
C GLN A 81 0.52 10.17 -17.88
N VAL A 82 0.18 8.90 -17.64
CA VAL A 82 -0.25 8.43 -16.31
C VAL A 82 0.87 8.63 -15.30
N VAL A 83 2.10 8.20 -15.60
CA VAL A 83 3.26 8.40 -14.72
C VAL A 83 3.51 9.88 -14.44
N ALA A 84 3.39 10.73 -15.47
CA ALA A 84 3.54 12.19 -15.29
C ALA A 84 2.45 12.79 -14.39
N ALA A 85 1.20 12.35 -14.53
CA ALA A 85 0.09 12.81 -13.70
C ALA A 85 0.22 12.35 -12.24
N VAL A 86 0.65 11.12 -12.01
CA VAL A 86 0.93 10.59 -10.65
C VAL A 86 2.12 11.34 -10.03
N HIS A 87 3.19 11.62 -10.79
CA HIS A 87 4.28 12.46 -10.30
C HIS A 87 3.78 13.84 -9.88
N ALA A 88 2.97 14.50 -10.70
CA ALA A 88 2.37 15.79 -10.36
C ALA A 88 1.46 15.71 -9.12
N ALA A 89 0.73 14.60 -8.93
CA ALA A 89 -0.06 14.35 -7.73
C ALA A 89 0.83 14.20 -6.49
N TYR A 90 1.94 13.47 -6.58
CA TYR A 90 2.90 13.36 -5.47
C TYR A 90 3.60 14.67 -5.14
N GLN A 91 3.87 15.53 -6.12
CA GLN A 91 4.36 16.89 -5.86
C GLN A 91 3.31 17.72 -5.09
N ARG A 92 2.00 17.53 -5.38
CA ARG A 92 0.92 18.14 -4.58
C ARG A 92 0.85 17.56 -3.17
N TRP A 93 0.98 16.23 -3.00
CA TRP A 93 1.08 15.63 -1.67
C TRP A 93 2.26 16.22 -0.88
N TYR A 94 3.43 16.37 -1.49
CA TYR A 94 4.59 16.96 -0.84
C TYR A 94 4.30 18.37 -0.30
N LEU A 95 3.49 19.17 -0.99
CA LEU A 95 3.07 20.48 -0.46
C LEU A 95 2.29 20.36 0.85
N THR A 96 1.44 19.33 0.99
CA THR A 96 0.69 19.11 2.25
C THR A 96 1.59 18.73 3.42
N GLN A 97 2.80 18.20 3.14
CA GLN A 97 3.79 17.87 4.17
C GLN A 97 4.62 19.10 4.61
N ARG A 98 4.60 20.17 3.83
CA ARG A 98 5.38 21.39 4.06
C ARG A 98 4.57 22.55 4.60
N LEU A 99 3.28 22.55 4.35
CA LEU A 99 2.37 23.63 4.70
C LEU A 99 1.43 23.16 5.81
N SER A 100 0.99 24.09 6.66
CA SER A 100 0.06 23.79 7.76
C SER A 100 -1.41 23.98 7.41
N THR A 101 -1.69 24.63 6.28
CA THR A 101 -3.04 24.94 5.81
C THR A 101 -3.11 24.92 4.29
N PRO A 102 -4.30 24.67 3.71
CA PRO A 102 -4.51 24.74 2.28
C PRO A 102 -4.09 26.09 1.69
N VAL A 103 -3.37 26.02 0.57
CA VAL A 103 -3.06 27.21 -0.23
C VAL A 103 -4.31 27.60 -1.01
N ALA A 104 -4.58 28.91 -1.14
CA ALA A 104 -5.70 29.40 -1.92
C ALA A 104 -5.66 28.86 -3.36
N ALA A 105 -6.77 28.29 -3.83
CA ALA A 105 -6.86 27.55 -5.09
C ALA A 105 -6.49 28.38 -6.33
N ASP A 106 -6.66 29.70 -6.28
CA ASP A 106 -6.30 30.68 -7.30
C ASP A 106 -4.76 30.85 -7.44
N ILE A 107 -4.02 30.56 -6.39
CA ILE A 107 -2.54 30.66 -6.38
C ILE A 107 -1.92 29.40 -7.00
N LEU A 108 -2.50 28.23 -6.79
CA LEU A 108 -1.88 26.96 -7.15
C LEU A 108 -1.97 26.61 -8.64
N LYS A 109 -2.94 27.16 -9.41
CA LYS A 109 -3.23 26.74 -10.80
C LYS A 109 -3.20 25.21 -10.98
N ALA A 110 -3.34 24.47 -9.87
CA ALA A 110 -3.14 23.02 -9.83
C ALA A 110 -4.46 22.33 -10.15
N GLU A 111 -4.39 21.37 -11.04
CA GLU A 111 -5.46 20.38 -11.23
C GLU A 111 -5.57 19.50 -9.98
N GLY A 112 -6.79 19.01 -9.67
CA GLY A 112 -7.06 18.18 -8.53
C GLY A 112 -7.78 18.90 -7.38
N THR A 113 -8.37 18.12 -6.48
CA THR A 113 -9.23 18.61 -5.39
C THR A 113 -8.62 18.42 -4.01
N LEU A 114 -7.73 17.44 -3.85
CA LEU A 114 -7.18 17.03 -2.55
C LEU A 114 -6.40 18.14 -1.84
N LEU A 115 -5.77 19.06 -2.57
CA LEU A 115 -5.12 20.23 -1.96
C LEU A 115 -6.08 21.19 -1.23
N ARG A 116 -7.38 21.02 -1.39
CA ARG A 116 -8.39 21.83 -0.69
C ARG A 116 -8.81 21.24 0.65
N GLU A 117 -8.39 20.01 0.92
CA GLU A 117 -8.77 19.24 2.11
C GLU A 117 -7.84 19.57 3.29
N PRO A 118 -8.30 20.29 4.33
CA PRO A 118 -7.43 20.73 5.42
C PRO A 118 -6.79 19.59 6.21
N TRP A 119 -7.48 18.45 6.34
CA TRP A 119 -7.00 17.31 7.11
C TRP A 119 -5.80 16.60 6.47
N LEU A 120 -5.54 16.82 5.17
CA LEU A 120 -4.35 16.32 4.48
C LEU A 120 -3.06 17.09 4.84
N TYR A 121 -3.19 18.29 5.42
CA TYR A 121 -2.04 19.10 5.83
C TYR A 121 -1.51 18.68 7.19
N ALA A 122 -1.08 17.43 7.27
CA ALA A 122 -0.53 16.82 8.47
C ALA A 122 0.61 15.88 8.08
N SER A 123 1.78 16.11 8.67
CA SER A 123 2.96 15.25 8.48
C SER A 123 2.97 14.20 9.59
N ARG A 124 2.84 12.92 9.22
CA ARG A 124 2.85 11.78 10.12
C ARG A 124 3.79 10.73 9.55
N ALA A 125 5.01 10.71 10.08
CA ALA A 125 6.11 9.84 9.75
C ALA A 125 6.37 9.59 8.24
N PRO A 126 6.28 10.60 7.35
CA PRO A 126 6.41 10.36 5.91
C PRO A 126 7.77 9.75 5.57
N GLY A 127 7.74 8.71 4.74
CA GLY A 127 8.93 7.97 4.34
C GLY A 127 10.03 8.86 3.75
N ASN A 128 11.26 8.73 4.26
CA ASN A 128 12.40 9.56 3.82
C ASN A 128 12.63 9.50 2.30
N ALA A 129 12.50 8.31 1.68
CA ALA A 129 12.68 8.16 0.25
C ALA A 129 11.55 8.80 -0.56
N CYS A 130 10.31 8.83 -0.02
CA CYS A 130 9.20 9.55 -0.63
C CYS A 130 9.49 11.05 -0.68
N ILE A 131 9.91 11.62 0.45
CA ILE A 131 10.22 13.05 0.54
C ILE A 131 11.45 13.42 -0.31
N SER A 132 12.59 12.73 -0.12
CA SER A 132 13.83 13.07 -0.84
C SER A 132 13.68 12.88 -2.34
N GLY A 133 12.99 11.81 -2.77
CA GLY A 133 12.73 11.55 -4.17
C GLY A 133 11.99 12.68 -4.87
N LEU A 134 10.99 13.26 -4.22
CA LEU A 134 10.20 14.37 -4.77
C LEU A 134 10.92 15.72 -4.68
N VAL A 135 11.66 15.96 -3.59
CA VAL A 135 12.44 17.20 -3.40
C VAL A 135 13.56 17.31 -4.43
N GLU A 136 14.29 16.24 -4.64
CA GLU A 136 15.44 16.21 -5.55
C GLU A 136 15.00 16.12 -7.02
N ASN A 137 13.77 15.66 -7.27
CA ASN A 137 13.22 15.52 -8.62
C ASN A 137 11.89 16.27 -8.75
N PRO A 138 11.92 17.62 -8.76
CA PRO A 138 10.70 18.42 -8.94
C PRO A 138 10.10 18.28 -10.35
N GLN A 139 10.88 17.79 -11.30
CA GLN A 139 10.44 17.39 -12.64
C GLN A 139 10.42 15.88 -12.76
N LEU A 140 9.59 15.39 -13.66
CA LEU A 140 9.44 13.95 -13.91
C LEU A 140 10.82 13.27 -14.16
N PRO A 141 11.25 12.36 -13.30
CA PRO A 141 12.49 11.64 -13.51
C PRO A 141 12.38 10.63 -14.66
N ARG A 142 13.51 10.19 -15.17
CA ARG A 142 13.56 9.12 -16.17
C ARG A 142 13.12 7.80 -15.53
N ILE A 143 12.09 7.18 -16.11
CA ILE A 143 11.66 5.83 -15.77
C ILE A 143 12.51 4.83 -16.57
N VAL A 144 13.05 3.82 -15.89
CA VAL A 144 13.79 2.73 -16.53
C VAL A 144 12.93 1.49 -16.68
N THR A 145 13.38 0.55 -17.51
CA THR A 145 12.69 -0.74 -17.66
C THR A 145 12.55 -1.46 -16.32
N THR A 146 11.37 -1.99 -16.03
CA THR A 146 11.08 -2.77 -14.82
C THR A 146 12.15 -3.82 -14.54
N GLY A 147 12.57 -3.96 -13.30
CA GLY A 147 13.65 -4.85 -12.89
C GLY A 147 15.07 -4.26 -13.05
N ARG A 148 15.20 -3.02 -13.53
CA ARG A 148 16.46 -2.27 -13.54
C ARG A 148 16.46 -1.22 -12.43
N THR A 149 17.63 -0.90 -11.90
CA THR A 149 17.80 0.17 -10.91
C THR A 149 17.41 1.51 -11.50
N GLY A 150 16.45 2.20 -10.86
CA GLY A 150 15.99 3.54 -11.22
C GLY A 150 16.97 4.62 -10.80
N VAL A 151 16.70 5.86 -11.25
CA VAL A 151 17.59 7.00 -11.01
C VAL A 151 17.35 7.71 -9.67
N VAL A 152 16.16 7.58 -9.09
CA VAL A 152 15.77 8.23 -7.84
C VAL A 152 16.01 7.26 -6.69
N ASN A 153 16.77 7.63 -5.69
CA ASN A 153 17.10 6.79 -4.52
C ASN A 153 17.42 5.33 -4.92
N PRO A 154 18.48 5.06 -5.69
CA PRO A 154 18.74 3.78 -6.37
C PRO A 154 18.84 2.57 -5.44
N ASP A 155 19.21 2.80 -4.18
CA ASP A 155 19.35 1.74 -3.17
C ASP A 155 18.11 1.60 -2.27
N SER A 156 17.10 2.45 -2.44
CA SER A 156 15.90 2.42 -1.60
C SER A 156 14.88 1.40 -2.12
N LYS A 157 14.47 0.49 -1.25
CA LYS A 157 13.37 -0.45 -1.44
C LYS A 157 12.35 -0.39 -0.29
N GLY A 158 12.16 0.78 0.31
CA GLY A 158 11.22 1.00 1.41
C GLY A 158 9.76 0.67 1.02
N CYS A 159 8.94 0.41 2.04
CA CYS A 159 7.49 0.13 1.91
C CYS A 159 6.70 1.24 1.21
N GLY A 160 7.20 2.47 1.20
CA GLY A 160 6.58 3.63 0.56
C GLY A 160 6.21 3.47 -0.93
N THR A 161 6.70 2.43 -1.60
CA THR A 161 6.25 2.07 -2.96
C THR A 161 4.97 1.25 -2.94
N VAL A 162 4.83 0.31 -2.00
CA VAL A 162 3.71 -0.63 -1.92
C VAL A 162 2.49 0.05 -1.30
N MET A 163 2.65 0.72 -0.14
CA MET A 163 1.58 1.30 0.65
C MET A 163 0.57 2.15 -0.16
N ARG A 164 1.04 2.80 -1.21
CA ARG A 164 0.27 3.73 -2.05
C ARG A 164 -0.19 3.14 -3.39
N SER A 165 0.08 1.85 -3.67
CA SER A 165 -0.07 1.29 -5.02
C SER A 165 -1.41 0.57 -5.27
N ALA A 166 -2.28 0.42 -4.28
CA ALA A 166 -3.61 -0.17 -4.46
C ALA A 166 -4.43 0.47 -5.60
N PRO A 167 -4.44 1.81 -5.80
CA PRO A 167 -5.26 2.42 -6.84
C PRO A 167 -4.97 1.96 -8.27
N PHE A 168 -3.75 1.50 -8.57
CA PHE A 168 -3.43 0.95 -9.89
C PHE A 168 -4.21 -0.33 -10.20
N GLY A 169 -4.46 -1.17 -9.19
CA GLY A 169 -5.29 -2.37 -9.31
C GLY A 169 -6.79 -2.09 -9.41
N LEU A 170 -7.23 -0.88 -9.09
CA LEU A 170 -8.65 -0.50 -9.17
C LEU A 170 -9.09 -0.02 -10.55
N LEU A 171 -8.16 0.16 -11.50
CA LEU A 171 -8.43 0.71 -12.83
C LEU A 171 -9.28 -0.22 -13.72
N GLY A 172 -9.30 -1.53 -13.47
CA GLY A 172 -9.94 -2.52 -14.37
C GLY A 172 -9.22 -2.64 -15.71
N ALA A 173 -7.92 -2.40 -15.70
CA ALA A 173 -7.07 -2.47 -16.89
C ALA A 173 -6.38 -3.84 -17.06
N GLY A 174 -6.62 -4.73 -16.11
CA GLY A 174 -6.00 -6.05 -16.01
C GLY A 174 -4.67 -6.05 -15.23
N PRO A 175 -4.30 -7.22 -14.68
CA PRO A 175 -3.18 -7.32 -13.73
C PRO A 175 -1.82 -6.96 -14.34
N GLU A 176 -1.61 -7.20 -15.64
CA GLU A 176 -0.36 -6.83 -16.32
C GLU A 176 -0.18 -5.31 -16.39
N GLN A 177 -1.24 -4.57 -16.70
CA GLN A 177 -1.18 -3.11 -16.79
C GLN A 177 -1.11 -2.50 -15.40
N ALA A 178 -1.87 -3.01 -14.43
CA ALA A 178 -1.80 -2.60 -13.03
C ALA A 178 -0.36 -2.76 -12.48
N PHE A 179 0.24 -3.93 -12.70
CA PHE A 179 1.63 -4.23 -12.34
C PHE A 179 2.60 -3.20 -12.93
N ARG A 180 2.52 -3.00 -14.26
CA ARG A 180 3.46 -2.12 -14.96
C ARG A 180 3.36 -0.68 -14.48
N LEU A 181 2.14 -0.13 -14.40
CA LEU A 181 1.94 1.25 -13.98
C LEU A 181 2.41 1.49 -12.55
N ALA A 182 2.12 0.56 -11.62
CA ALA A 182 2.59 0.65 -10.25
C ALA A 182 4.12 0.57 -10.16
N ALA A 183 4.74 -0.36 -10.89
CA ALA A 183 6.21 -0.49 -10.95
C ALA A 183 6.88 0.74 -11.55
N ASP A 184 6.30 1.36 -12.58
CA ASP A 184 6.81 2.59 -13.18
C ASP A 184 6.68 3.77 -12.21
N CYS A 185 5.52 3.93 -11.55
CA CYS A 185 5.29 5.00 -10.58
C CYS A 185 6.05 4.83 -9.26
N ALA A 186 6.44 3.60 -8.89
CA ALA A 186 7.31 3.35 -7.75
C ALA A 186 8.69 4.02 -7.92
N GLN A 187 9.20 4.08 -9.15
CA GLN A 187 10.48 4.70 -9.51
C GLN A 187 10.51 6.21 -9.27
N LEU A 188 9.38 6.85 -9.09
CA LEU A 188 9.30 8.29 -8.80
C LEU A 188 9.98 8.67 -7.48
N THR A 189 10.15 7.69 -6.58
CA THR A 189 10.73 7.93 -5.25
C THR A 189 11.74 6.87 -4.80
N HIS A 190 11.67 5.64 -5.32
CA HIS A 190 12.53 4.53 -4.92
C HIS A 190 13.10 3.87 -6.17
N GLY A 191 14.41 3.73 -6.26
CA GLY A 191 15.09 3.20 -7.45
C GLY A 191 15.42 1.72 -7.38
N HIS A 192 15.35 1.08 -6.23
CA HIS A 192 15.69 -0.34 -6.13
C HIS A 192 14.64 -1.23 -6.83
N PRO A 193 15.05 -2.21 -7.66
CA PRO A 193 14.12 -3.06 -8.41
C PRO A 193 13.06 -3.76 -7.55
N THR A 194 13.43 -4.22 -6.36
CA THR A 194 12.51 -4.89 -5.43
C THR A 194 11.35 -3.98 -5.02
N GLY A 195 11.61 -2.68 -4.78
CA GLY A 195 10.55 -1.70 -4.51
C GLY A 195 9.56 -1.57 -5.67
N HIS A 196 10.04 -1.58 -6.91
CA HIS A 196 9.19 -1.53 -8.10
C HIS A 196 8.33 -2.79 -8.25
N LEU A 197 8.98 -3.95 -8.10
CA LEU A 197 8.35 -5.25 -8.33
C LEU A 197 7.33 -5.60 -7.25
N ALA A 198 7.59 -5.22 -5.99
CA ALA A 198 6.63 -5.38 -4.92
C ALA A 198 5.39 -4.48 -5.12
N ALA A 199 5.57 -3.23 -5.55
CA ALA A 199 4.46 -2.33 -5.88
C ALA A 199 3.63 -2.87 -7.06
N GLY A 200 4.30 -3.37 -8.11
CA GLY A 200 3.64 -4.03 -9.24
C GLY A 200 2.85 -5.26 -8.83
N ALA A 201 3.46 -6.14 -8.03
CA ALA A 201 2.82 -7.34 -7.51
C ALA A 201 1.58 -7.00 -6.66
N PHE A 202 1.69 -6.00 -5.78
CA PHE A 202 0.55 -5.55 -4.99
C PHE A 202 -0.61 -5.03 -5.86
N ALA A 203 -0.32 -4.19 -6.84
CA ALA A 203 -1.36 -3.68 -7.75
C ALA A 203 -2.03 -4.79 -8.57
N ALA A 204 -1.26 -5.77 -9.06
CA ALA A 204 -1.82 -6.92 -9.77
C ALA A 204 -2.69 -7.80 -8.85
N LEU A 205 -2.27 -8.00 -7.59
CA LEU A 205 -3.06 -8.73 -6.60
C LEU A 205 -4.39 -8.04 -6.29
N VAL A 206 -4.38 -6.71 -6.13
CA VAL A 206 -5.61 -5.91 -5.95
C VAL A 206 -6.53 -6.05 -7.17
N ASP A 207 -6.00 -5.98 -8.40
CA ASP A 207 -6.80 -6.17 -9.62
C ASP A 207 -7.47 -7.55 -9.63
N HIS A 208 -6.75 -8.63 -9.36
CA HIS A 208 -7.31 -9.97 -9.26
C HIS A 208 -8.46 -10.06 -8.24
N LEU A 209 -8.25 -9.51 -7.03
CA LEU A 209 -9.24 -9.56 -5.97
C LEU A 209 -10.51 -8.76 -6.33
N VAL A 210 -10.34 -7.53 -6.82
CA VAL A 210 -11.46 -6.68 -7.25
C VAL A 210 -12.27 -7.33 -8.37
N GLU A 211 -11.62 -8.05 -9.29
CA GLU A 211 -12.29 -8.81 -10.35
C GLU A 211 -12.88 -10.14 -9.86
N GLY A 212 -12.73 -10.48 -8.59
CA GLY A 212 -13.41 -11.61 -7.95
C GLY A 212 -12.64 -12.92 -8.01
N VAL A 213 -11.35 -12.87 -8.24
CA VAL A 213 -10.48 -14.03 -8.09
C VAL A 213 -10.32 -14.33 -6.59
N GLU A 214 -10.51 -15.60 -6.23
CA GLU A 214 -10.35 -16.07 -4.84
C GLU A 214 -8.95 -15.77 -4.30
N PRO A 215 -8.79 -15.37 -3.02
CA PRO A 215 -7.53 -14.88 -2.46
C PRO A 215 -6.33 -15.81 -2.68
N VAL A 216 -6.49 -17.12 -2.45
CA VAL A 216 -5.41 -18.10 -2.64
C VAL A 216 -4.97 -18.16 -4.11
N GLU A 217 -5.92 -18.14 -5.03
CA GLU A 217 -5.64 -18.19 -6.47
C GLU A 217 -5.05 -16.86 -6.96
N ALA A 218 -5.57 -15.71 -6.47
CA ALA A 218 -5.04 -14.40 -6.77
C ALA A 218 -3.57 -14.27 -6.36
N VAL A 219 -3.21 -14.71 -5.16
CA VAL A 219 -1.82 -14.74 -4.69
C VAL A 219 -0.96 -15.64 -5.57
N ARG A 220 -1.44 -16.85 -5.93
CA ARG A 220 -0.71 -17.77 -6.80
C ARG A 220 -0.42 -17.15 -8.18
N GLN A 221 -1.43 -16.50 -8.80
CA GLN A 221 -1.28 -15.85 -10.09
C GLN A 221 -0.31 -14.66 -10.01
N THR A 222 -0.40 -13.87 -8.94
CA THR A 222 0.51 -12.74 -8.70
C THR A 222 1.97 -13.19 -8.56
N ILE A 223 2.23 -14.26 -7.80
CA ILE A 223 3.58 -14.83 -7.66
C ILE A 223 4.10 -15.30 -9.03
N ALA A 224 3.27 -16.03 -9.79
CA ALA A 224 3.65 -16.51 -11.11
C ALA A 224 3.96 -15.36 -12.08
N GLN A 225 3.14 -14.31 -12.11
CA GLN A 225 3.38 -13.11 -12.91
C GLN A 225 4.66 -12.39 -12.48
N THR A 226 4.85 -12.19 -11.17
CA THR A 226 6.04 -11.52 -10.63
C THR A 226 7.32 -12.28 -10.99
N ALA A 227 7.30 -13.62 -10.92
CA ALA A 227 8.44 -14.47 -11.26
C ALA A 227 8.91 -14.35 -12.72
N THR A 228 8.06 -13.86 -13.63
CA THR A 228 8.47 -13.59 -15.01
C THR A 228 9.30 -12.32 -15.17
N GLN A 229 9.34 -11.46 -14.15
CA GLN A 229 10.00 -10.16 -14.22
C GLN A 229 11.51 -10.29 -13.89
N PRO A 230 12.39 -9.60 -14.63
CA PRO A 230 13.80 -9.54 -14.27
C PRO A 230 14.01 -8.96 -12.86
N GLY A 231 14.85 -9.56 -12.05
CA GLY A 231 15.19 -9.08 -10.71
C GLY A 231 14.15 -9.38 -9.62
N SER A 232 13.15 -10.22 -9.89
CA SER A 232 12.03 -10.51 -8.98
C SER A 232 12.36 -11.40 -7.78
N GLY A 233 13.57 -11.91 -7.67
CA GLY A 233 13.92 -12.96 -6.68
C GLY A 233 13.55 -12.59 -5.24
N GLU A 234 13.87 -11.40 -4.76
CA GLU A 234 13.55 -10.98 -3.39
C GLU A 234 12.04 -10.94 -3.15
N THR A 235 11.28 -10.34 -4.08
CA THR A 235 9.81 -10.25 -3.97
C THR A 235 9.16 -11.62 -4.01
N VAL A 236 9.58 -12.50 -4.93
CA VAL A 236 9.04 -13.86 -5.04
C VAL A 236 9.34 -14.67 -3.77
N ILE A 237 10.58 -14.64 -3.27
CA ILE A 237 10.97 -15.34 -2.05
C ILE A 237 10.16 -14.86 -0.84
N ALA A 238 9.92 -13.56 -0.72
CA ALA A 238 9.11 -13.01 0.37
C ALA A 238 7.65 -13.49 0.30
N LEU A 239 7.02 -13.44 -0.88
CA LEU A 239 5.66 -13.92 -1.09
C LEU A 239 5.53 -15.44 -0.87
N GLU A 240 6.48 -16.25 -1.37
CA GLU A 240 6.49 -17.69 -1.12
C GLU A 240 6.69 -18.03 0.36
N ARG A 241 7.48 -17.22 1.08
CA ARG A 241 7.62 -17.33 2.54
C ARG A 241 6.29 -17.08 3.24
N ALA A 242 5.57 -16.03 2.85
CA ALA A 242 4.25 -15.70 3.39
C ALA A 242 3.24 -16.85 3.20
N VAL A 243 3.16 -17.41 1.98
CA VAL A 243 2.30 -18.55 1.66
C VAL A 243 2.67 -19.78 2.49
N ARG A 244 3.95 -20.10 2.57
CA ARG A 244 4.43 -21.27 3.33
C ARG A 244 4.11 -21.15 4.82
N LEU A 245 4.34 -20.00 5.42
CA LEU A 245 4.05 -19.75 6.82
C LEU A 245 2.55 -19.70 7.10
N ALA A 246 1.72 -19.24 6.17
CA ALA A 246 0.27 -19.32 6.29
C ALA A 246 -0.25 -20.77 6.38
N GLY A 247 0.42 -21.70 5.70
CA GLY A 247 0.09 -23.13 5.75
C GLY A 247 0.69 -23.93 6.93
N SER A 248 1.51 -23.31 7.80
CA SER A 248 2.37 -24.06 8.73
C SER A 248 1.84 -24.22 10.16
N GLY A 249 0.68 -23.67 10.52
CA GLY A 249 0.17 -23.84 11.89
C GLY A 249 -0.88 -22.83 12.34
N THR A 250 -1.02 -22.68 13.66
CA THR A 250 -1.94 -21.72 14.25
C THR A 250 -1.41 -20.32 14.04
N PRO A 251 -2.24 -19.39 13.52
CA PRO A 251 -1.86 -18.00 13.32
C PRO A 251 -1.46 -17.32 14.63
N GLY A 252 -0.34 -16.61 14.60
CA GLY A 252 0.16 -15.86 15.75
C GLY A 252 1.10 -14.74 15.33
N PHE A 253 1.31 -13.77 16.20
CA PHE A 253 2.18 -12.62 15.97
C PHE A 253 3.63 -13.02 15.69
N ASP A 254 4.12 -14.08 16.32
CA ASP A 254 5.46 -14.63 16.08
C ASP A 254 5.66 -15.11 14.63
N LEU A 255 4.59 -15.61 13.97
CA LEU A 255 4.66 -16.01 12.57
C LEU A 255 4.71 -14.78 11.66
N VAL A 256 4.02 -13.71 12.01
CA VAL A 256 4.11 -12.44 11.27
C VAL A 256 5.54 -11.91 11.30
N GLU A 257 6.20 -11.89 12.46
CA GLU A 257 7.61 -11.45 12.57
C GLU A 257 8.59 -12.37 11.80
N GLN A 258 8.26 -13.65 11.60
CA GLN A 258 9.04 -14.53 10.76
C GLN A 258 8.86 -14.24 9.25
N VAL A 259 7.76 -13.61 8.84
CA VAL A 259 7.59 -13.11 7.46
C VAL A 259 8.49 -11.93 7.22
N GLY A 260 8.51 -10.96 8.14
CA GLY A 260 9.32 -9.75 8.06
C GLY A 260 8.89 -8.71 9.09
N LEU A 261 9.44 -7.50 8.96
CA LEU A 261 9.09 -6.34 9.80
C LEU A 261 8.37 -5.22 9.01
N GLY A 262 8.19 -5.37 7.71
CA GLY A 262 7.39 -4.44 6.91
C GLY A 262 8.10 -3.18 6.41
N TRP A 263 9.27 -2.83 6.94
CA TRP A 263 10.01 -1.60 6.54
C TRP A 263 10.43 -1.56 5.08
N ILE A 264 10.54 -2.71 4.43
CA ILE A 264 10.90 -2.85 3.02
C ILE A 264 9.72 -3.42 2.23
N ALA A 265 9.64 -3.06 0.97
CA ALA A 265 8.49 -3.26 0.11
C ALA A 265 8.03 -4.72 0.03
N GLU A 266 8.96 -5.65 -0.17
CA GLU A 266 8.68 -7.08 -0.27
C GLU A 266 8.19 -7.69 1.06
N GLU A 267 8.68 -7.20 2.20
CA GLU A 267 8.20 -7.66 3.51
C GLU A 267 6.82 -7.12 3.84
N CYS A 268 6.58 -5.83 3.57
CA CYS A 268 5.27 -5.20 3.77
C CYS A 268 4.17 -5.96 3.01
N LEU A 269 4.39 -6.22 1.72
CA LEU A 269 3.45 -7.01 0.91
C LEU A 269 3.32 -8.44 1.42
N ALA A 270 4.42 -9.10 1.79
CA ALA A 270 4.42 -10.47 2.27
C ALA A 270 3.64 -10.63 3.59
N ILE A 271 3.77 -9.69 4.53
CA ILE A 271 2.99 -9.68 5.78
C ILE A 271 1.49 -9.56 5.47
N ALA A 272 1.11 -8.63 4.60
CA ALA A 272 -0.30 -8.46 4.22
C ALA A 272 -0.88 -9.72 3.55
N VAL A 273 -0.12 -10.35 2.65
CA VAL A 273 -0.50 -11.61 2.01
C VAL A 273 -0.60 -12.75 3.04
N HIS A 274 0.34 -12.85 3.98
CA HIS A 274 0.27 -13.83 5.05
C HIS A 274 -1.01 -13.68 5.88
N CYS A 275 -1.32 -12.46 6.33
CA CYS A 275 -2.50 -12.18 7.15
C CYS A 275 -3.80 -12.46 6.39
N LEU A 276 -3.88 -12.09 5.11
CA LEU A 276 -5.00 -12.43 4.24
C LEU A 276 -5.23 -13.94 4.17
N LEU A 277 -4.19 -14.73 3.87
CA LEU A 277 -4.30 -16.18 3.68
C LEU A 277 -4.62 -16.94 4.96
N VAL A 278 -4.16 -16.42 6.11
CA VAL A 278 -4.35 -17.05 7.41
C VAL A 278 -5.75 -16.82 7.98
N ALA A 279 -6.30 -15.62 7.80
CA ALA A 279 -7.53 -15.24 8.47
C ALA A 279 -8.73 -15.13 7.50
N ALA A 280 -8.51 -14.76 6.25
CA ALA A 280 -9.58 -14.54 5.27
C ALA A 280 -9.26 -15.21 3.91
N PRO A 281 -9.02 -16.52 3.86
CA PRO A 281 -8.50 -17.18 2.66
C PRO A 281 -9.54 -17.40 1.54
N GLY A 282 -10.82 -17.12 1.77
CA GLY A 282 -11.88 -17.43 0.81
C GLY A 282 -13.17 -16.64 1.01
N PRO A 283 -14.20 -16.93 0.19
CA PRO A 283 -15.42 -16.14 0.06
C PRO A 283 -16.35 -16.21 1.29
N ASP A 284 -16.14 -17.17 2.18
CA ASP A 284 -16.92 -17.35 3.40
C ASP A 284 -16.33 -16.58 4.60
N ALA A 285 -15.31 -15.73 4.37
CA ALA A 285 -14.69 -14.94 5.41
C ALA A 285 -15.72 -14.00 6.08
N THR A 286 -15.73 -14.02 7.40
CA THR A 286 -16.62 -13.23 8.23
C THR A 286 -15.99 -11.88 8.60
N GLY A 287 -16.78 -10.95 9.11
CA GLY A 287 -16.23 -9.70 9.66
C GLY A 287 -15.25 -9.91 10.82
N GLU A 288 -15.32 -11.04 11.53
CA GLU A 288 -14.38 -11.40 12.58
C GLU A 288 -13.05 -11.87 11.99
N ASP A 289 -13.08 -12.62 10.90
CA ASP A 289 -11.88 -13.05 10.18
C ASP A 289 -11.13 -11.84 9.60
N LEU A 290 -11.86 -10.85 9.05
CA LEU A 290 -11.28 -9.60 8.56
C LEU A 290 -10.61 -8.81 9.70
N ARG A 291 -11.28 -8.68 10.87
CA ARG A 291 -10.67 -8.04 12.04
C ARG A 291 -9.41 -8.77 12.49
N ARG A 292 -9.46 -10.10 12.53
CA ARG A 292 -8.30 -10.91 12.90
C ARG A 292 -7.13 -10.70 11.96
N ALA A 293 -7.37 -10.65 10.64
CA ALA A 293 -6.33 -10.37 9.66
C ALA A 293 -5.70 -8.99 9.88
N LEU A 294 -6.51 -7.95 10.10
CA LEU A 294 -6.02 -6.60 10.41
C LEU A 294 -5.23 -6.59 11.73
N THR A 295 -5.76 -7.20 12.79
CA THR A 295 -5.03 -7.28 14.07
C THR A 295 -3.67 -7.94 13.92
N LEU A 296 -3.58 -9.04 13.17
CA LEU A 296 -2.31 -9.71 12.87
C LEU A 296 -1.35 -8.80 12.10
N SER A 297 -1.85 -8.07 11.10
CA SER A 297 -1.01 -7.24 10.24
C SER A 297 -0.43 -6.01 10.92
N VAL A 298 -0.99 -5.57 12.05
CA VAL A 298 -0.52 -4.39 12.80
C VAL A 298 0.13 -4.71 14.15
N THR A 299 0.07 -5.97 14.59
CA THR A 299 0.61 -6.38 15.91
C THR A 299 1.95 -7.08 15.74
N HIS A 300 2.99 -6.34 15.44
CA HIS A 300 4.38 -6.83 15.29
C HIS A 300 5.39 -5.69 15.48
N SER A 301 6.67 -6.04 15.64
CA SER A 301 7.76 -5.07 15.88
C SER A 301 8.23 -4.38 14.60
N GLY A 302 7.34 -3.73 13.85
CA GLY A 302 7.76 -3.17 12.56
C GLY A 302 6.87 -2.03 12.10
N ASP A 303 6.77 -1.90 10.79
CA ASP A 303 6.02 -0.90 10.05
C ASP A 303 4.51 -1.26 10.06
N SER A 304 3.87 -1.01 11.18
CA SER A 304 2.53 -1.51 11.46
C SER A 304 1.43 -0.78 10.68
N ASP A 305 1.59 0.50 10.39
CA ASP A 305 0.64 1.28 9.60
C ASP A 305 0.68 0.86 8.14
N SER A 306 1.88 0.75 7.53
CA SER A 306 2.02 0.28 6.15
C SER A 306 1.52 -1.17 5.97
N THR A 307 1.87 -2.10 6.87
CA THR A 307 1.38 -3.48 6.77
C THR A 307 -0.12 -3.58 7.02
N GLY A 308 -0.66 -2.75 7.93
CA GLY A 308 -2.08 -2.56 8.15
C GLY A 308 -2.81 -2.01 6.93
N ALA A 309 -2.27 -0.94 6.32
CA ALA A 309 -2.83 -0.32 5.12
C ALA A 309 -2.90 -1.31 3.95
N VAL A 310 -1.79 -1.99 3.67
CA VAL A 310 -1.72 -2.96 2.55
C VAL A 310 -2.63 -4.16 2.80
N CYS A 311 -2.67 -4.71 4.03
CA CYS A 311 -3.59 -5.77 4.41
C CYS A 311 -5.05 -5.32 4.28
N GLY A 312 -5.37 -4.14 4.79
CA GLY A 312 -6.71 -3.56 4.71
C GLY A 312 -7.18 -3.34 3.27
N ASN A 313 -6.29 -2.90 2.37
CA ASN A 313 -6.60 -2.82 0.94
C ASN A 313 -6.95 -4.19 0.34
N LEU A 314 -6.17 -5.24 0.66
CA LEU A 314 -6.44 -6.60 0.16
C LEU A 314 -7.77 -7.14 0.69
N LEU A 315 -8.02 -7.03 2.00
CA LEU A 315 -9.25 -7.49 2.63
C LEU A 315 -10.49 -6.78 2.08
N GLY A 316 -10.40 -5.47 1.89
CA GLY A 316 -11.50 -4.69 1.34
C GLY A 316 -11.76 -4.94 -0.14
N ALA A 317 -10.80 -5.50 -0.86
CA ALA A 317 -10.92 -5.88 -2.27
C ALA A 317 -11.54 -7.29 -2.48
N THR A 318 -11.74 -8.08 -1.42
CA THR A 318 -12.37 -9.41 -1.49
C THR A 318 -13.89 -9.32 -1.41
#